data_60f06bfd6ad20f21a289f33a21d5ce04
#
_entry.id   60f06bfd6ad20f21a289f33a21d5ce04
#
_cell.length_a   1.000
_cell.length_b   1.000
_cell.length_c   1.000
_cell.angle_alpha   90.00
_cell.angle_beta   90.00
_cell.angle_gamma   90.00
#
_symmetry.space_group_name_H-M   'P 1'
#
loop_
_entity.id
_entity.type
_entity.pdbx_description
1 polymer ?
#
loop_
_entity_poly.entity_id
_entity_poly.type
_entity_poly.pdbx_seq_one_letter_code
_entity_poly.pdbx_strand_id
1 'polypeptide(L)'
;MREMFSNCQSLTNIDLSNFNTKKVTDMVNMFNNCKSLKNLNLSSFNTENVTNMGRMFSECESLINLDLSNFDTQNVTEMGFMFYKCQSLINLNLSNFNTQNVYDMELMFSDCQSLKSLDLSKFNTQNVLKMQHMFSNCKSLTSLDLSNFNTQKVYTMSLMFTGCCSLTNLDLSNFNITKRTSTTLMFASCDSLRKNNIITKDERILKAFI
;
A
#
# COMPACT_ATOMS: atom_id res chain seq x y z
N MET A 1 -1.66 13.33 16.12
CA MET A 1 -2.17 12.10 16.82
C MET A 1 -1.23 10.91 16.58
N ARG A 2 0.04 11.23 16.46
CA ARG A 2 1.11 10.23 16.26
C ARG A 2 1.08 9.20 17.39
N GLU A 3 1.15 7.91 17.05
CA GLU A 3 1.27 6.77 17.97
C GLU A 3 0.17 6.61 19.04
N MET A 4 -0.97 7.30 18.87
CA MET A 4 -1.98 7.43 19.94
C MET A 4 -2.49 6.06 20.46
N PHE A 5 -2.66 5.07 19.60
CA PHE A 5 -3.09 3.71 19.93
C PHE A 5 -2.03 2.67 19.56
N SER A 6 -0.79 3.09 19.34
CA SER A 6 0.29 2.19 18.96
C SER A 6 0.50 1.12 20.03
N ASN A 7 0.72 -0.12 19.57
CA ASN A 7 0.92 -1.29 20.42
C ASN A 7 -0.26 -1.69 21.33
N CYS A 8 -1.48 -1.21 21.06
CA CYS A 8 -2.69 -1.66 21.75
C CYS A 8 -3.12 -3.05 21.23
N GLN A 9 -2.28 -4.07 21.43
CA GLN A 9 -2.42 -5.40 20.80
C GLN A 9 -3.73 -6.12 21.15
N SER A 10 -4.28 -5.90 22.34
CA SER A 10 -5.53 -6.50 22.81
C SER A 10 -6.77 -5.69 22.45
N LEU A 11 -6.62 -4.52 21.82
CA LEU A 11 -7.73 -3.65 21.43
C LEU A 11 -8.55 -4.32 20.33
N THR A 12 -9.82 -4.65 20.60
CA THR A 12 -10.73 -5.28 19.63
C THR A 12 -11.67 -4.29 18.96
N ASN A 13 -12.09 -3.26 19.68
CA ASN A 13 -12.99 -2.21 19.22
C ASN A 13 -12.64 -0.88 19.89
N ILE A 14 -12.94 0.21 19.21
CA ILE A 14 -12.77 1.57 19.74
C ILE A 14 -13.84 2.48 19.15
N ASP A 15 -14.43 3.32 19.97
CA ASP A 15 -15.32 4.39 19.54
C ASP A 15 -14.52 5.68 19.34
N LEU A 16 -14.49 6.15 18.10
CA LEU A 16 -13.79 7.37 17.68
C LEU A 16 -14.76 8.46 17.19
N SER A 17 -16.08 8.28 17.39
CA SER A 17 -17.12 9.16 16.85
C SER A 17 -16.99 10.63 17.29
N ASN A 18 -16.44 10.85 18.48
CA ASN A 18 -16.23 12.20 19.06
C ASN A 18 -14.84 12.78 18.81
N PHE A 19 -14.01 12.10 17.99
CA PHE A 19 -12.66 12.60 17.71
C PHE A 19 -12.70 13.75 16.70
N ASN A 20 -12.19 14.90 17.11
CA ASN A 20 -11.97 16.03 16.20
C ASN A 20 -10.53 16.03 15.71
N THR A 21 -10.34 15.62 14.45
CA THR A 21 -9.01 15.52 13.85
C THR A 21 -8.65 16.68 12.92
N LYS A 22 -9.51 17.71 12.80
CA LYS A 22 -9.34 18.84 11.89
C LYS A 22 -7.98 19.55 11.96
N LYS A 23 -7.35 19.57 13.13
CA LYS A 23 -6.03 20.22 13.34
C LYS A 23 -4.86 19.21 13.33
N VAL A 24 -5.12 17.94 13.02
CA VAL A 24 -4.09 16.90 13.04
C VAL A 24 -3.28 16.96 11.76
N THR A 25 -1.96 17.01 11.91
CA THR A 25 -1.01 17.05 10.80
C THR A 25 -0.20 15.75 10.67
N ASP A 26 -0.16 14.91 11.72
CA ASP A 26 0.64 13.68 11.78
C ASP A 26 -0.17 12.54 12.39
N MET A 27 -0.34 11.44 11.61
CA MET A 27 -1.03 10.22 12.03
C MET A 27 -0.11 8.98 11.97
N VAL A 28 1.22 9.19 11.95
CA VAL A 28 2.21 8.10 11.94
C VAL A 28 1.96 7.13 13.09
N ASN A 29 1.99 5.82 12.79
CA ASN A 29 1.82 4.73 13.76
C ASN A 29 0.52 4.79 14.60
N MET A 30 -0.52 5.53 14.19
CA MET A 30 -1.67 5.78 15.08
C MET A 30 -2.33 4.51 15.60
N PHE A 31 -2.47 3.47 14.77
CA PHE A 31 -2.99 2.14 15.14
C PHE A 31 -1.96 1.04 14.92
N ASN A 32 -0.68 1.39 14.82
CA ASN A 32 0.37 0.40 14.59
C ASN A 32 0.35 -0.69 15.64
N ASN A 33 0.42 -1.97 15.20
CA ASN A 33 0.46 -3.14 16.06
C ASN A 33 -0.81 -3.32 16.97
N CYS A 34 -1.99 -2.86 16.45
CA CYS A 34 -3.30 -3.16 17.04
C CYS A 34 -3.79 -4.52 16.51
N LYS A 35 -3.10 -5.62 16.89
CA LYS A 35 -3.27 -6.96 16.28
C LYS A 35 -4.67 -7.51 16.36
N SER A 36 -5.42 -7.23 17.41
CA SER A 36 -6.76 -7.77 17.65
C SER A 36 -7.89 -6.91 17.09
N LEU A 37 -7.57 -5.74 16.50
CA LEU A 37 -8.56 -4.80 15.99
C LEU A 37 -9.22 -5.36 14.72
N LYS A 38 -10.52 -5.67 14.79
CA LYS A 38 -11.26 -6.32 13.68
C LYS A 38 -11.99 -5.32 12.80
N ASN A 39 -12.54 -4.27 13.41
CA ASN A 39 -13.31 -3.23 12.74
C ASN A 39 -12.87 -1.87 13.25
N LEU A 40 -12.87 -0.89 12.37
CA LEU A 40 -12.47 0.46 12.69
C LEU A 40 -13.34 1.45 11.90
N ASN A 41 -14.11 2.27 12.60
CA ASN A 41 -14.91 3.33 11.99
C ASN A 41 -14.14 4.65 12.09
N LEU A 42 -13.75 5.20 10.95
CA LEU A 42 -13.02 6.46 10.82
C LEU A 42 -13.83 7.56 10.12
N SER A 43 -15.16 7.41 10.02
CA SER A 43 -16.03 8.35 9.31
C SER A 43 -16.03 9.78 9.89
N SER A 44 -15.66 9.93 11.19
CA SER A 44 -15.51 11.23 11.85
C SER A 44 -14.18 11.94 11.55
N PHE A 45 -13.22 11.22 10.92
CA PHE A 45 -11.89 11.79 10.70
C PHE A 45 -11.88 12.80 9.57
N ASN A 46 -11.36 13.99 9.85
CA ASN A 46 -10.93 14.95 8.85
C ASN A 46 -9.41 14.88 8.72
N THR A 47 -8.91 14.59 7.51
CA THR A 47 -7.48 14.41 7.25
C THR A 47 -6.89 15.50 6.35
N GLU A 48 -7.64 16.58 6.07
CA GLU A 48 -7.24 17.65 5.14
C GLU A 48 -5.86 18.27 5.44
N ASN A 49 -5.44 18.26 6.71
CA ASN A 49 -4.17 18.84 7.16
C ASN A 49 -3.07 17.80 7.41
N VAL A 50 -3.36 16.50 7.19
CA VAL A 50 -2.40 15.43 7.47
C VAL A 50 -1.33 15.38 6.39
N THR A 51 -0.07 15.37 6.80
CA THR A 51 1.08 15.29 5.89
C THR A 51 1.79 13.95 5.94
N ASN A 52 1.60 13.16 7.01
CA ASN A 52 2.24 11.86 7.16
C ASN A 52 1.27 10.81 7.73
N MET A 53 1.10 9.72 6.98
CA MET A 53 0.27 8.55 7.34
C MET A 53 1.10 7.25 7.41
N GLY A 54 2.42 7.36 7.47
CA GLY A 54 3.31 6.19 7.53
C GLY A 54 2.93 5.26 8.67
N ARG A 55 2.85 3.95 8.40
CA ARG A 55 2.54 2.89 9.37
C ARG A 55 1.21 3.05 10.13
N MET A 56 0.27 3.87 9.63
CA MET A 56 -0.95 4.19 10.39
C MET A 56 -1.73 2.94 10.82
N PHE A 57 -1.81 1.91 9.98
CA PHE A 57 -2.48 0.63 10.25
C PHE A 57 -1.53 -0.56 10.21
N SER A 58 -0.21 -0.33 10.26
CA SER A 58 0.79 -1.39 10.22
C SER A 58 0.55 -2.42 11.32
N GLU A 59 0.62 -3.71 10.97
CA GLU A 59 0.41 -4.83 11.90
C GLU A 59 -0.99 -4.88 12.57
N CYS A 60 -2.02 -4.31 11.91
CA CYS A 60 -3.42 -4.56 12.25
C CYS A 60 -3.85 -5.93 11.67
N GLU A 61 -3.31 -7.01 12.21
CA GLU A 61 -3.37 -8.37 11.64
C GLU A 61 -4.79 -8.92 11.50
N SER A 62 -5.72 -8.51 12.39
CA SER A 62 -7.12 -8.99 12.40
C SER A 62 -8.11 -8.08 11.65
N LEU A 63 -7.66 -6.93 11.12
CA LEU A 63 -8.54 -5.97 10.44
C LEU A 63 -9.04 -6.56 9.12
N ILE A 64 -10.39 -6.64 8.96
CA ILE A 64 -11.02 -7.32 7.81
C ILE A 64 -11.44 -6.33 6.74
N ASN A 65 -12.07 -5.23 7.15
CA ASN A 65 -12.58 -4.20 6.25
C ASN A 65 -12.12 -2.84 6.73
N LEU A 66 -11.71 -1.99 5.79
CA LEU A 66 -11.33 -0.61 6.09
C LEU A 66 -11.83 0.32 4.99
N ASP A 67 -12.70 1.24 5.35
CA ASP A 67 -13.18 2.29 4.47
C ASP A 67 -12.48 3.61 4.80
N LEU A 68 -11.71 4.12 3.84
CA LEU A 68 -10.99 5.38 3.90
C LEU A 68 -11.47 6.36 2.83
N SER A 69 -12.70 6.17 2.32
CA SER A 69 -13.28 7.02 1.26
C SER A 69 -13.47 8.49 1.66
N ASN A 70 -13.50 8.77 2.99
CA ASN A 70 -13.56 10.13 3.52
C ASN A 70 -12.18 10.79 3.72
N PHE A 71 -11.08 10.03 3.50
CA PHE A 71 -9.73 10.59 3.71
C PHE A 71 -9.34 11.53 2.56
N ASP A 72 -9.02 12.77 2.90
CA ASP A 72 -8.31 13.69 2.03
C ASP A 72 -6.81 13.50 2.22
N THR A 73 -6.14 13.05 1.18
CA THR A 73 -4.69 12.74 1.22
C THR A 73 -3.86 13.69 0.36
N GLN A 74 -4.45 14.80 -0.12
CA GLN A 74 -3.77 15.73 -1.04
C GLN A 74 -2.45 16.31 -0.47
N ASN A 75 -2.36 16.44 0.86
CA ASN A 75 -1.18 16.99 1.54
C ASN A 75 -0.22 15.89 2.05
N VAL A 76 -0.57 14.61 1.89
CA VAL A 76 0.24 13.49 2.40
C VAL A 76 1.46 13.28 1.51
N THR A 77 2.62 13.17 2.15
CA THR A 77 3.92 12.96 1.50
C THR A 77 4.51 11.57 1.76
N GLU A 78 4.11 10.91 2.86
CA GLU A 78 4.61 9.60 3.27
C GLU A 78 3.45 8.64 3.56
N MET A 79 3.46 7.48 2.89
CA MET A 79 2.50 6.37 3.07
C MET A 79 3.21 5.03 3.26
N GLY A 80 4.52 5.04 3.48
CA GLY A 80 5.28 3.81 3.66
C GLY A 80 4.74 2.97 4.81
N PHE A 81 4.66 1.63 4.59
CA PHE A 81 4.16 0.65 5.56
C PHE A 81 2.71 0.84 6.03
N MET A 82 1.90 1.71 5.37
CA MET A 82 0.59 2.11 5.90
C MET A 82 -0.31 0.93 6.25
N PHE A 83 -0.31 -0.14 5.45
CA PHE A 83 -1.08 -1.37 5.65
C PHE A 83 -0.19 -2.60 5.81
N TYR A 84 1.09 -2.43 6.16
CA TYR A 84 2.03 -3.53 6.33
C TYR A 84 1.50 -4.56 7.32
N LYS A 85 1.48 -5.85 6.92
CA LYS A 85 0.96 -6.97 7.70
C LYS A 85 -0.51 -6.86 8.13
N CYS A 86 -1.36 -6.16 7.38
CA CYS A 86 -2.80 -6.28 7.53
C CYS A 86 -3.27 -7.62 6.92
N GLN A 87 -2.92 -8.73 7.55
CA GLN A 87 -3.00 -10.08 6.97
C GLN A 87 -4.43 -10.52 6.65
N SER A 88 -5.41 -10.09 7.46
CA SER A 88 -6.83 -10.45 7.29
C SER A 88 -7.62 -9.47 6.41
N LEU A 89 -6.99 -8.39 5.91
CA LEU A 89 -7.67 -7.35 5.16
C LEU A 89 -8.18 -7.89 3.82
N ILE A 90 -9.51 -7.85 3.64
CA ILE A 90 -10.18 -8.32 2.42
C ILE A 90 -10.64 -7.13 1.58
N ASN A 91 -11.28 -6.14 2.21
CA ASN A 91 -11.83 -4.98 1.54
C ASN A 91 -11.15 -3.71 2.02
N LEU A 92 -10.56 -2.97 1.10
CA LEU A 92 -9.89 -1.69 1.34
C LEU A 92 -10.38 -0.67 0.32
N ASN A 93 -11.06 0.38 0.81
CA ASN A 93 -11.56 1.46 -0.04
C ASN A 93 -10.62 2.68 0.01
N LEU A 94 -9.95 2.94 -1.10
CA LEU A 94 -9.01 4.06 -1.30
C LEU A 94 -9.49 5.03 -2.39
N SER A 95 -10.80 5.05 -2.68
CA SER A 95 -11.37 5.74 -3.86
C SER A 95 -11.10 7.25 -3.92
N ASN A 96 -10.83 7.89 -2.78
CA ASN A 96 -10.53 9.32 -2.68
C ASN A 96 -9.03 9.63 -2.45
N PHE A 97 -8.16 8.62 -2.48
CA PHE A 97 -6.72 8.86 -2.29
C PHE A 97 -6.14 9.69 -3.42
N ASN A 98 -5.55 10.82 -3.08
CA ASN A 98 -4.70 11.63 -3.95
C ASN A 98 -3.25 11.45 -3.52
N THR A 99 -2.45 10.78 -4.34
CA THR A 99 -1.06 10.45 -4.00
C THR A 99 -0.03 11.32 -4.74
N GLN A 100 -0.46 12.42 -5.35
CA GLN A 100 0.42 13.26 -6.19
C GLN A 100 1.66 13.81 -5.45
N ASN A 101 1.58 13.99 -4.12
CA ASN A 101 2.66 14.51 -3.30
C ASN A 101 3.44 13.42 -2.57
N VAL A 102 3.03 12.15 -2.70
CA VAL A 102 3.67 11.02 -2.02
C VAL A 102 5.00 10.66 -2.68
N TYR A 103 6.07 10.58 -1.87
CA TYR A 103 7.38 10.13 -2.32
C TYR A 103 7.80 8.75 -1.78
N ASP A 104 7.14 8.24 -0.74
CA ASP A 104 7.45 6.95 -0.12
C ASP A 104 6.22 6.05 -0.04
N MET A 105 6.26 4.91 -0.78
CA MET A 105 5.26 3.84 -0.78
C MET A 105 5.88 2.48 -0.43
N GLU A 106 7.07 2.49 0.21
CA GLU A 106 7.76 1.28 0.65
C GLU A 106 6.86 0.41 1.53
N LEU A 107 6.77 -0.90 1.26
CA LEU A 107 6.00 -1.90 2.01
C LEU A 107 4.51 -1.54 2.24
N MET A 108 3.92 -0.61 1.46
CA MET A 108 2.60 -0.06 1.76
C MET A 108 1.51 -1.14 1.92
N PHE A 109 1.54 -2.19 1.10
CA PHE A 109 0.59 -3.32 1.15
C PHE A 109 1.28 -4.66 1.42
N SER A 110 2.56 -4.66 1.82
CA SER A 110 3.29 -5.90 2.06
C SER A 110 2.62 -6.74 3.15
N ASP A 111 2.54 -8.03 2.91
CA ASP A 111 1.87 -9.01 3.79
C ASP A 111 0.35 -8.78 3.99
N CYS A 112 -0.34 -8.11 3.07
CA CYS A 112 -1.80 -8.11 2.98
C CYS A 112 -2.29 -9.42 2.34
N GLN A 113 -2.14 -10.53 3.05
CA GLN A 113 -2.25 -11.90 2.49
C GLN A 113 -3.66 -12.24 1.99
N SER A 114 -4.71 -11.65 2.57
CA SER A 114 -6.11 -11.94 2.22
C SER A 114 -6.69 -11.00 1.15
N LEU A 115 -5.94 -9.98 0.73
CA LEU A 115 -6.40 -8.99 -0.23
C LEU A 115 -6.47 -9.62 -1.64
N LYS A 116 -7.68 -9.71 -2.22
CA LYS A 116 -7.93 -10.37 -3.52
C LYS A 116 -7.84 -9.42 -4.71
N SER A 117 -8.22 -8.17 -4.49
CA SER A 117 -8.19 -7.11 -5.49
C SER A 117 -7.88 -5.77 -4.81
N LEU A 118 -7.32 -4.84 -5.57
CA LEU A 118 -6.99 -3.51 -5.08
C LEU A 118 -7.16 -2.51 -6.24
N ASP A 119 -8.02 -1.52 -6.05
CA ASP A 119 -8.20 -0.43 -7.01
C ASP A 119 -7.20 0.69 -6.71
N LEU A 120 -6.24 0.88 -7.59
CA LEU A 120 -5.22 1.93 -7.54
C LEU A 120 -5.36 2.92 -8.70
N SER A 121 -6.49 2.95 -9.39
CA SER A 121 -6.73 3.80 -10.57
C SER A 121 -6.57 5.30 -10.31
N LYS A 122 -6.71 5.72 -9.04
CA LYS A 122 -6.53 7.11 -8.61
C LYS A 122 -5.10 7.47 -8.17
N PHE A 123 -4.22 6.46 -8.07
CA PHE A 123 -2.84 6.71 -7.62
C PHE A 123 -2.05 7.46 -8.69
N ASN A 124 -1.45 8.58 -8.30
CA ASN A 124 -0.46 9.31 -9.10
C ASN A 124 0.92 9.10 -8.48
N THR A 125 1.79 8.38 -9.17
CA THR A 125 3.11 8.00 -8.64
C THR A 125 4.28 8.82 -9.22
N GLN A 126 3.98 9.94 -9.90
CA GLN A 126 5.01 10.76 -10.56
C GLN A 126 6.12 11.29 -9.65
N ASN A 127 5.85 11.38 -8.33
CA ASN A 127 6.81 11.87 -7.34
C ASN A 127 7.38 10.76 -6.44
N VAL A 128 6.94 9.51 -6.64
CA VAL A 128 7.37 8.39 -5.82
C VAL A 128 8.82 8.02 -6.13
N LEU A 129 9.59 7.84 -5.07
CA LEU A 129 11.01 7.47 -5.09
C LEU A 129 11.24 6.01 -4.70
N LYS A 130 10.41 5.46 -3.78
CA LYS A 130 10.56 4.13 -3.21
C LYS A 130 9.27 3.32 -3.36
N MET A 131 9.39 2.12 -3.94
CA MET A 131 8.31 1.13 -4.08
C MET A 131 8.77 -0.28 -3.68
N GLN A 132 9.93 -0.41 -2.99
CA GLN A 132 10.41 -1.74 -2.59
C GLN A 132 9.38 -2.43 -1.69
N HIS A 133 9.19 -3.75 -1.94
CA HIS A 133 8.24 -4.60 -1.22
C HIS A 133 6.77 -4.13 -1.24
N MET A 134 6.37 -3.18 -2.10
CA MET A 134 5.03 -2.56 -2.02
C MET A 134 3.88 -3.56 -1.96
N PHE A 135 3.96 -4.68 -2.68
CA PHE A 135 2.96 -5.75 -2.73
C PHE A 135 3.52 -7.11 -2.30
N SER A 136 4.69 -7.15 -1.66
CA SER A 136 5.32 -8.40 -1.24
C SER A 136 4.37 -9.23 -0.38
N ASN A 137 4.28 -10.55 -0.65
CA ASN A 137 3.41 -11.49 0.06
C ASN A 137 1.89 -11.17 0.03
N CYS A 138 1.40 -10.43 -0.98
CA CYS A 138 -0.03 -10.33 -1.26
C CYS A 138 -0.52 -11.65 -1.90
N LYS A 139 -0.60 -12.72 -1.09
CA LYS A 139 -0.75 -14.10 -1.56
C LYS A 139 -2.06 -14.36 -2.30
N SER A 140 -3.14 -13.66 -1.97
CA SER A 140 -4.47 -13.84 -2.57
C SER A 140 -4.74 -12.92 -3.76
N LEU A 141 -3.83 -11.98 -4.05
CA LEU A 141 -4.00 -11.02 -5.15
C LEU A 141 -3.87 -11.74 -6.50
N THR A 142 -4.93 -11.73 -7.32
CA THR A 142 -4.97 -12.47 -8.60
C THR A 142 -4.59 -11.63 -9.79
N SER A 143 -4.89 -10.34 -9.76
CA SER A 143 -4.54 -9.37 -10.81
C SER A 143 -4.27 -8.01 -10.20
N LEU A 144 -3.45 -7.21 -10.88
CA LEU A 144 -3.15 -5.85 -10.49
C LEU A 144 -2.93 -5.00 -11.74
N ASP A 145 -3.71 -3.92 -11.87
CA ASP A 145 -3.54 -2.92 -12.91
C ASP A 145 -2.73 -1.74 -12.35
N LEU A 146 -1.52 -1.58 -12.87
CA LEU A 146 -0.61 -0.48 -12.54
C LEU A 146 -0.27 0.35 -13.79
N SER A 147 -1.15 0.31 -14.81
CA SER A 147 -0.96 1.02 -16.07
C SER A 147 -0.87 2.56 -15.91
N ASN A 148 -1.42 3.08 -14.80
CA ASN A 148 -1.32 4.51 -14.45
C ASN A 148 -0.04 4.88 -13.67
N PHE A 149 0.79 3.89 -13.26
CA PHE A 149 1.98 4.17 -12.46
C PHE A 149 3.11 4.73 -13.32
N ASN A 150 3.63 5.89 -12.91
CA ASN A 150 4.85 6.48 -13.45
C ASN A 150 6.03 6.17 -12.53
N THR A 151 6.98 5.37 -12.99
CA THR A 151 8.14 4.94 -12.19
C THR A 151 9.45 5.65 -12.54
N GLN A 152 9.38 6.75 -13.31
CA GLN A 152 10.57 7.45 -13.83
C GLN A 152 11.53 7.94 -12.74
N LYS A 153 10.99 8.31 -11.56
CA LYS A 153 11.77 8.78 -10.41
C LYS A 153 12.11 7.66 -9.42
N VAL A 154 11.52 6.47 -9.58
CA VAL A 154 11.69 5.36 -8.64
C VAL A 154 13.10 4.78 -8.77
N TYR A 155 13.84 4.76 -7.65
CA TYR A 155 15.18 4.16 -7.63
C TYR A 155 15.21 2.73 -7.07
N THR A 156 14.12 2.26 -6.43
CA THR A 156 14.02 0.88 -5.95
C THR A 156 12.61 0.33 -6.05
N MET A 157 12.49 -0.82 -6.72
CA MET A 157 11.32 -1.68 -6.82
C MET A 157 11.69 -3.13 -6.44
N SER A 158 12.80 -3.29 -5.70
CA SER A 158 13.25 -4.61 -5.26
C SER A 158 12.17 -5.32 -4.48
N LEU A 159 11.96 -6.61 -4.73
CA LEU A 159 11.00 -7.47 -4.06
C LEU A 159 9.53 -6.98 -4.14
N MET A 160 9.19 -6.10 -5.11
CA MET A 160 7.89 -5.43 -5.16
C MET A 160 6.70 -6.39 -5.19
N PHE A 161 6.82 -7.52 -5.89
CA PHE A 161 5.77 -8.55 -6.03
C PHE A 161 6.20 -9.90 -5.45
N THR A 162 7.32 -9.98 -4.75
CA THR A 162 7.81 -11.24 -4.16
C THR A 162 6.71 -11.92 -3.35
N GLY A 163 6.49 -13.23 -3.60
CA GLY A 163 5.51 -14.02 -2.85
C GLY A 163 4.04 -13.74 -3.21
N CYS A 164 3.77 -13.05 -4.32
CA CYS A 164 2.41 -12.91 -4.87
C CYS A 164 2.01 -14.21 -5.60
N CYS A 165 1.82 -15.30 -4.85
CA CYS A 165 1.69 -16.66 -5.40
C CYS A 165 0.46 -16.85 -6.31
N SER A 166 -0.63 -16.08 -6.12
CA SER A 166 -1.87 -16.18 -6.91
C SER A 166 -1.93 -15.19 -8.07
N LEU A 167 -0.94 -14.30 -8.21
CA LEU A 167 -0.94 -13.27 -9.25
C LEU A 167 -0.76 -13.93 -10.63
N THR A 168 -1.74 -13.73 -11.53
CA THR A 168 -1.73 -14.31 -12.87
C THR A 168 -1.55 -13.28 -13.97
N ASN A 169 -1.97 -12.04 -13.75
CA ASN A 169 -1.89 -10.95 -14.72
C ASN A 169 -1.36 -9.69 -14.06
N LEU A 170 -0.48 -8.98 -14.76
CA LEU A 170 0.14 -7.76 -14.26
C LEU A 170 0.38 -6.77 -15.40
N ASP A 171 -0.22 -5.58 -15.30
CA ASP A 171 0.02 -4.50 -16.25
C ASP A 171 1.04 -3.51 -15.69
N LEU A 172 2.21 -3.46 -16.32
CA LEU A 172 3.33 -2.57 -16.06
C LEU A 172 3.66 -1.73 -17.31
N SER A 173 2.65 -1.45 -18.15
CA SER A 173 2.85 -0.83 -19.48
C SER A 173 3.49 0.57 -19.42
N ASN A 174 3.32 1.28 -18.30
CA ASN A 174 3.91 2.60 -18.06
C ASN A 174 5.11 2.59 -17.11
N PHE A 175 5.56 1.41 -16.68
CA PHE A 175 6.81 1.32 -15.91
C PHE A 175 7.99 1.71 -16.78
N ASN A 176 8.83 2.60 -16.26
CA ASN A 176 10.07 3.02 -16.88
C ASN A 176 11.23 2.78 -15.91
N ILE A 177 12.13 1.87 -16.27
CA ILE A 177 13.29 1.52 -15.46
C ILE A 177 14.50 2.31 -15.93
N THR A 178 15.15 3.04 -15.03
CA THR A 178 16.43 3.68 -15.27
C THR A 178 17.59 2.72 -14.97
N LYS A 179 18.83 3.09 -15.35
CA LYS A 179 20.02 2.30 -14.98
C LYS A 179 20.26 2.24 -13.46
N ARG A 180 19.64 3.14 -12.69
CA ARG A 180 19.77 3.23 -11.23
C ARG A 180 18.66 2.50 -10.49
N THR A 181 17.59 2.08 -11.20
CA THR A 181 16.44 1.44 -10.59
C THR A 181 16.75 -0.02 -10.24
N SER A 182 16.68 -0.37 -8.97
CA SER A 182 16.83 -1.76 -8.53
C SER A 182 15.51 -2.52 -8.68
N THR A 183 15.59 -3.69 -9.34
CA THR A 183 14.47 -4.64 -9.53
C THR A 183 14.80 -6.02 -8.97
N THR A 184 15.77 -6.10 -8.06
CA THR A 184 16.25 -7.36 -7.48
C THR A 184 15.09 -8.16 -6.87
N LEU A 185 14.97 -9.43 -7.28
CA LEU A 185 13.96 -10.37 -6.80
C LEU A 185 12.50 -9.87 -6.93
N MET A 186 12.24 -8.96 -7.88
CA MET A 186 10.94 -8.28 -8.06
C MET A 186 9.78 -9.27 -8.16
N PHE A 187 9.99 -10.43 -8.79
CA PHE A 187 8.97 -11.46 -9.05
C PHE A 187 9.28 -12.80 -8.38
N ALA A 188 10.18 -12.84 -7.40
CA ALA A 188 10.53 -14.09 -6.73
C ALA A 188 9.28 -14.72 -6.08
N SER A 189 9.11 -16.05 -6.21
CA SER A 189 7.96 -16.78 -5.67
C SER A 189 6.59 -16.28 -6.16
N CYS A 190 6.51 -15.77 -7.39
CA CYS A 190 5.25 -15.47 -8.08
C CYS A 190 4.81 -16.72 -8.87
N ASP A 191 4.44 -17.80 -8.17
CA ASP A 191 4.31 -19.14 -8.75
C ASP A 191 3.28 -19.25 -9.86
N SER A 192 2.22 -18.43 -9.85
CA SER A 192 1.16 -18.40 -10.87
C SER A 192 1.42 -17.42 -12.01
N LEU A 193 2.34 -16.45 -11.83
CA LEU A 193 2.64 -15.45 -12.86
C LEU A 193 3.50 -16.08 -13.96
N ARG A 194 3.18 -15.77 -15.22
CA ARG A 194 3.98 -16.18 -16.39
C ARG A 194 4.50 -14.91 -17.07
N LYS A 195 5.69 -15.00 -17.65
CA LYS A 195 6.36 -13.89 -18.32
C LYS A 195 5.51 -13.22 -19.41
N ASN A 196 4.74 -14.02 -20.16
CA ASN A 196 3.85 -13.54 -21.21
C ASN A 196 2.54 -12.92 -20.70
N ASN A 197 2.26 -13.01 -19.41
CA ASN A 197 1.12 -12.36 -18.76
C ASN A 197 1.52 -11.03 -18.07
N ILE A 198 2.77 -10.61 -18.25
CA ILE A 198 3.25 -9.29 -17.83
C ILE A 198 3.19 -8.36 -19.04
N ILE A 199 2.32 -7.36 -18.98
CA ILE A 199 2.24 -6.33 -20.01
C ILE A 199 3.28 -5.25 -19.67
N THR A 200 4.30 -5.09 -20.51
CA THR A 200 5.33 -4.06 -20.32
C THR A 200 5.94 -3.66 -21.66
N LYS A 201 6.39 -2.41 -21.75
CA LYS A 201 7.18 -1.88 -22.87
C LYS A 201 8.69 -1.94 -22.60
N ASP A 202 9.09 -2.25 -21.38
CA ASP A 202 10.50 -2.29 -20.96
C ASP A 202 10.95 -3.74 -20.71
N GLU A 203 11.68 -4.28 -21.67
CA GLU A 203 12.19 -5.67 -21.58
C GLU A 203 13.09 -5.93 -20.38
N ARG A 204 13.66 -4.90 -19.79
CA ARG A 204 14.50 -5.03 -18.58
C ARG A 204 13.67 -5.52 -17.38
N ILE A 205 12.36 -5.19 -17.33
CA ILE A 205 11.42 -5.71 -16.34
C ILE A 205 11.35 -7.24 -16.45
N LEU A 206 11.26 -7.76 -17.70
CA LEU A 206 11.18 -9.19 -17.94
C LEU A 206 12.47 -9.96 -17.59
N LYS A 207 13.61 -9.27 -17.49
CA LYS A 207 14.87 -9.86 -17.01
C LYS A 207 14.88 -10.08 -15.49
N ALA A 208 14.05 -9.36 -14.74
CA ALA A 208 13.87 -9.60 -13.31
C ALA A 208 12.98 -10.83 -13.01
N PHE A 209 12.40 -11.43 -14.03
CA PHE A 209 11.60 -12.65 -13.94
C PHE A 209 12.54 -13.85 -14.13
N ILE A 210 12.95 -14.46 -13.03
CA ILE A 210 13.88 -15.59 -12.96
C ILE A 210 13.11 -16.86 -12.61
#